data_296ba6edf1b24f878db5957f21db2b0f
#
_entry.id   296ba6edf1b24f878db5957f21db2b0f
#
_cell.length_a   1.000
_cell.length_b   1.000
_cell.length_c   1.000
_cell.angle_alpha   90.00
_cell.angle_beta   90.00
_cell.angle_gamma   90.00
#
_symmetry.space_group_name_H-M   'P 1'
#
loop_
_entity.id
_entity.type
_entity.pdbx_description
1 polymer ?
#
loop_
_entity_poly.entity_id
_entity_poly.type
_entity_poly.pdbx_seq_one_letter_code
_entity_poly.pdbx_strand_id
1 'polypeptide(L)'
;TPLYSSAASDVYKRQDTNSGGIRALVGGFDFNRNKYNRVSQAQRQPGSSFKPFIYAAALEKGIMPNTLVNDAPLSISALETGSQMWSPKNYDGKFEGQMKIRVALAKSKNLASVRVIRKIGPRYAQDFIQRFGFEAEKHPPYLTMALGAGSVTPLQIATGYGVFANGGYRVEPYLISKVIDAKGNVLFEATPQKAGDPNLRALDARTAFVMDSLLQEVTKTGTAASARSALGRSDIAGKTGTTNDSMDAWFAGYHSDVVAVAWMGFDKPKSLGDRETGGGLALPMWIRYMKTALNGVPESTRPVPAGVVQQDGDWTIPAFVPFFGRTSTLD
;
A
#
# COMPACT_ATOMS: atom_id res chain seq x y z
N THR A 1 -29.45 -14.21 -10.05
CA THR A 1 -28.19 -14.18 -10.82
C THR A 1 -27.81 -12.72 -10.93
N PRO A 2 -26.76 -12.24 -10.26
CA PRO A 2 -26.32 -10.88 -10.47
C PRO A 2 -25.80 -10.79 -11.90
N LEU A 3 -26.42 -9.96 -12.67
CA LEU A 3 -25.91 -9.48 -13.94
C LEU A 3 -24.69 -8.62 -13.61
N TYR A 4 -23.51 -9.21 -13.56
CA TYR A 4 -22.28 -8.47 -13.65
C TYR A 4 -22.24 -7.86 -15.05
N SER A 5 -22.84 -6.69 -15.16
CA SER A 5 -22.75 -5.91 -16.37
C SER A 5 -21.29 -5.61 -16.64
N SER A 6 -20.90 -5.68 -17.86
CA SER A 6 -19.62 -5.51 -18.54
C SER A 6 -18.74 -4.30 -18.17
N ALA A 7 -18.76 -3.81 -16.95
CA ALA A 7 -18.18 -2.53 -16.59
C ALA A 7 -17.24 -2.54 -15.37
N ALA A 8 -17.33 -3.49 -14.46
CA ALA A 8 -16.35 -3.65 -13.39
C ALA A 8 -15.32 -4.69 -13.79
N SER A 9 -14.05 -4.33 -13.77
CA SER A 9 -12.95 -5.23 -14.12
C SER A 9 -12.17 -5.60 -12.87
N ASP A 10 -12.05 -6.89 -12.65
CA ASP A 10 -11.21 -7.45 -11.62
C ASP A 10 -9.77 -7.51 -12.14
N VAL A 11 -8.87 -6.92 -11.40
CA VAL A 11 -7.46 -6.89 -11.76
C VAL A 11 -6.64 -7.55 -10.67
N TYR A 12 -5.84 -8.54 -11.07
CA TYR A 12 -4.91 -9.22 -10.19
C TYR A 12 -3.49 -9.07 -10.67
N LYS A 13 -2.58 -8.87 -9.74
CA LYS A 13 -1.17 -9.01 -10.00
C LYS A 13 -0.51 -9.75 -8.85
N ARG A 14 0.29 -10.76 -9.19
CA ARG A 14 1.24 -11.41 -8.28
C ARG A 14 2.66 -11.17 -8.78
N GLN A 15 3.53 -10.75 -7.89
CA GLN A 15 4.95 -10.59 -8.15
C GLN A 15 5.75 -11.30 -7.06
N ASP A 16 6.80 -11.99 -7.49
CA ASP A 16 7.85 -12.48 -6.60
C ASP A 16 8.59 -11.28 -6.01
N THR A 17 8.65 -11.18 -4.69
CA THR A 17 9.17 -10.00 -3.99
C THR A 17 10.68 -9.87 -4.11
N ASN A 18 11.39 -10.98 -4.32
CA ASN A 18 12.85 -11.01 -4.38
C ASN A 18 13.41 -10.79 -5.78
N SER A 19 12.73 -11.28 -6.82
CA SER A 19 13.20 -11.22 -8.19
C SER A 19 12.39 -10.30 -9.11
N GLY A 20 11.21 -9.87 -8.69
CA GLY A 20 10.31 -9.09 -9.53
C GLY A 20 9.49 -9.90 -10.54
N GLY A 21 9.70 -11.22 -10.62
CA GLY A 21 8.99 -12.08 -11.58
C GLY A 21 7.48 -12.05 -11.40
N ILE A 22 6.75 -11.68 -12.46
CA ILE A 22 5.29 -11.68 -12.46
C ILE A 22 4.79 -13.12 -12.59
N ARG A 23 4.05 -13.61 -11.62
CA ARG A 23 3.53 -14.99 -11.56
C ARG A 23 2.07 -15.10 -12.00
N ALA A 24 1.30 -14.03 -11.87
CA ALA A 24 -0.07 -13.92 -12.36
C ALA A 24 -0.39 -12.47 -12.69
N LEU A 25 -1.08 -12.26 -13.80
CA LEU A 25 -1.51 -10.94 -14.24
C LEU A 25 -2.84 -11.08 -14.99
N VAL A 26 -3.89 -10.46 -14.46
CA VAL A 26 -5.20 -10.38 -15.09
C VAL A 26 -5.58 -8.91 -15.20
N GLY A 27 -5.54 -8.35 -16.38
CA GLY A 27 -5.80 -6.93 -16.65
C GLY A 27 -7.19 -6.63 -17.22
N GLY A 28 -8.03 -7.64 -17.32
CA GLY A 28 -9.41 -7.52 -17.84
C GLY A 28 -10.11 -8.85 -17.89
N PHE A 29 -11.40 -8.82 -18.20
CA PHE A 29 -12.25 -10.00 -18.22
C PHE A 29 -12.04 -10.88 -19.47
N ASP A 30 -11.92 -10.25 -20.64
CA ASP A 30 -11.81 -10.94 -21.93
C ASP A 30 -10.97 -10.10 -22.89
N PHE A 31 -9.83 -10.64 -23.33
CA PHE A 31 -8.91 -9.98 -24.24
C PHE A 31 -9.52 -9.67 -25.60
N ASN A 32 -10.42 -10.54 -26.10
CA ASN A 32 -11.05 -10.33 -27.40
C ASN A 32 -12.06 -9.17 -27.37
N ARG A 33 -12.66 -8.90 -26.20
CA ARG A 33 -13.58 -7.78 -26.00
C ARG A 33 -12.85 -6.48 -25.71
N ASN A 34 -11.76 -6.53 -24.95
CA ASN A 34 -11.02 -5.35 -24.59
C ASN A 34 -9.54 -5.67 -24.34
N LYS A 35 -8.68 -5.13 -25.19
CA LYS A 35 -7.21 -5.29 -25.12
C LYS A 35 -6.54 -4.38 -24.10
N TYR A 36 -7.29 -3.48 -23.47
CA TYR A 36 -6.77 -2.57 -22.46
C TYR A 36 -6.37 -3.31 -21.18
N ASN A 37 -5.05 -3.39 -20.95
CA ASN A 37 -4.51 -4.04 -19.76
C ASN A 37 -4.51 -3.09 -18.56
N ARG A 38 -5.48 -3.23 -17.70
CA ARG A 38 -5.64 -2.32 -16.55
C ARG A 38 -4.54 -2.45 -15.52
N VAL A 39 -3.82 -3.58 -15.46
CA VAL A 39 -2.69 -3.73 -14.52
C VAL A 39 -1.60 -2.71 -14.81
N SER A 40 -1.29 -2.46 -16.08
CA SER A 40 -0.18 -1.60 -16.50
C SER A 40 -0.60 -0.24 -17.06
N GLN A 41 -1.87 -0.08 -17.43
CA GLN A 41 -2.33 1.10 -18.18
C GLN A 41 -3.36 1.95 -17.42
N ALA A 42 -4.17 1.35 -16.54
CA ALA A 42 -5.20 2.11 -15.82
C ALA A 42 -4.57 2.99 -14.73
N GLN A 43 -4.73 4.28 -14.89
CA GLN A 43 -4.35 5.29 -13.89
C GLN A 43 -5.53 5.54 -12.97
N ARG A 44 -5.45 5.06 -11.73
CA ARG A 44 -6.54 5.10 -10.75
C ARG A 44 -6.08 5.65 -9.42
N GLN A 45 -6.99 6.29 -8.69
CA GLN A 45 -6.69 6.73 -7.34
C GLN A 45 -6.57 5.52 -6.40
N PRO A 46 -5.44 5.35 -5.69
CA PRO A 46 -5.25 4.23 -4.77
C PRO A 46 -6.03 4.38 -3.46
N GLY A 47 -6.53 5.59 -3.16
CA GLY A 47 -7.18 5.85 -1.88
C GLY A 47 -6.28 5.48 -0.70
N SER A 48 -6.88 4.93 0.35
CA SER A 48 -6.15 4.57 1.58
C SER A 48 -5.08 3.48 1.40
N SER A 49 -5.00 2.79 0.26
CA SER A 49 -3.87 1.87 0.01
C SER A 49 -2.55 2.61 -0.22
N PHE A 50 -2.58 3.93 -0.40
CA PHE A 50 -1.39 4.77 -0.49
C PHE A 50 -0.81 5.19 0.87
N LYS A 51 -1.59 5.13 1.94
CA LYS A 51 -1.17 5.55 3.30
C LYS A 51 0.15 4.94 3.76
N PRO A 52 0.46 3.65 3.52
CA PRO A 52 1.72 3.06 3.98
C PRO A 52 2.98 3.80 3.52
N PHE A 53 2.99 4.38 2.32
CA PHE A 53 4.12 5.14 1.81
C PHE A 53 4.32 6.46 2.58
N ILE A 54 3.23 7.11 2.96
CA ILE A 54 3.27 8.33 3.81
C ILE A 54 3.71 8.00 5.24
N TYR A 55 3.26 6.86 5.77
CA TYR A 55 3.67 6.41 7.11
C TYR A 55 5.13 5.96 7.13
N ALA A 56 5.64 5.35 6.06
CA ALA A 56 7.07 5.05 5.92
C ALA A 56 7.92 6.32 5.92
N ALA A 57 7.50 7.37 5.18
CA ALA A 57 8.13 8.69 5.22
C ALA A 57 8.10 9.28 6.64
N ALA A 58 7.01 9.09 7.37
CA ALA A 58 6.85 9.57 8.73
C ALA A 58 7.79 8.85 9.72
N LEU A 59 7.99 7.55 9.57
CA LEU A 59 8.95 6.79 10.39
C LEU A 59 10.38 7.34 10.23
N GLU A 60 10.82 7.64 9.00
CA GLU A 60 12.15 8.25 8.77
C GLU A 60 12.27 9.67 9.33
N LYS A 61 11.15 10.32 9.63
CA LYS A 61 11.09 11.60 10.35
C LYS A 61 10.89 11.44 11.86
N GLY A 62 10.97 10.23 12.40
CA GLY A 62 10.88 9.97 13.83
C GLY A 62 9.47 9.84 14.40
N ILE A 63 8.45 9.80 13.55
CA ILE A 63 7.06 9.50 13.97
C ILE A 63 6.93 7.99 14.09
N MET A 64 6.99 7.47 15.31
CA MET A 64 7.02 6.04 15.59
C MET A 64 5.62 5.45 15.80
N PRO A 65 5.44 4.11 15.75
CA PRO A 65 4.15 3.46 15.93
C PRO A 65 3.40 3.83 17.21
N ASN A 66 4.12 4.11 18.29
CA ASN A 66 3.55 4.54 19.58
C ASN A 66 3.32 6.06 19.69
N THR A 67 3.76 6.86 18.71
CA THR A 67 3.45 8.30 18.67
C THR A 67 1.94 8.50 18.67
N LEU A 68 1.47 9.44 19.48
CA LEU A 68 0.04 9.80 19.54
C LEU A 68 -0.31 10.76 18.41
N VAL A 69 -1.47 10.55 17.81
CA VAL A 69 -2.08 11.42 16.81
C VAL A 69 -3.55 11.63 17.17
N ASN A 70 -4.04 12.84 16.96
CA ASN A 70 -5.42 13.18 17.28
C ASN A 70 -6.36 12.86 16.10
N ASP A 71 -7.32 11.98 16.31
CA ASP A 71 -8.42 11.71 15.36
C ASP A 71 -9.63 12.59 15.71
N ALA A 72 -9.49 13.89 15.53
CA ALA A 72 -10.50 14.91 15.80
C ALA A 72 -10.80 15.73 14.53
N PRO A 73 -11.91 16.45 14.46
CA PRO A 73 -12.22 17.34 13.35
C PRO A 73 -11.04 18.23 12.99
N LEU A 74 -10.83 18.40 11.70
CA LEU A 74 -9.74 19.20 11.16
C LEU A 74 -10.30 20.12 10.07
N SER A 75 -9.98 21.40 10.16
CA SER A 75 -10.27 22.37 9.11
C SER A 75 -8.97 23.01 8.67
N ILE A 76 -8.70 22.96 7.38
CA ILE A 76 -7.48 23.45 6.76
C ILE A 76 -7.85 24.68 5.95
N SER A 77 -7.17 25.79 6.22
CA SER A 77 -7.47 27.07 5.61
C SER A 77 -7.21 27.08 4.09
N ALA A 78 -7.89 27.97 3.38
CA ALA A 78 -7.63 28.21 1.95
C ALA A 78 -6.18 28.63 1.68
N LEU A 79 -5.55 29.32 2.62
CA LEU A 79 -4.13 29.72 2.51
C LEU A 79 -3.21 28.49 2.52
N GLU A 80 -3.49 27.50 3.36
CA GLU A 80 -2.68 26.28 3.46
C GLU A 80 -2.94 25.30 2.30
N THR A 81 -4.17 25.22 1.82
CA THR A 81 -4.52 24.38 0.66
C THR A 81 -4.13 25.00 -0.67
N GLY A 82 -3.91 26.31 -0.72
CA GLY A 82 -3.72 27.07 -1.96
C GLY A 82 -4.98 27.18 -2.84
N SER A 83 -6.16 26.84 -2.30
CA SER A 83 -7.43 26.79 -3.05
C SER A 83 -8.60 27.21 -2.16
N GLN A 84 -9.32 26.27 -1.60
CA GLN A 84 -10.47 26.51 -0.72
C GLN A 84 -10.26 25.84 0.64
N MET A 85 -11.01 26.27 1.63
CA MET A 85 -11.04 25.61 2.94
C MET A 85 -11.42 24.14 2.77
N TRP A 86 -10.67 23.23 3.41
CA TRP A 86 -10.88 21.80 3.33
C TRP A 86 -11.08 21.18 4.71
N SER A 87 -12.16 20.46 4.87
CA SER A 87 -12.51 19.76 6.10
C SER A 87 -12.63 18.25 5.80
N PRO A 88 -11.52 17.50 5.86
CA PRO A 88 -11.54 16.06 5.64
C PRO A 88 -12.41 15.36 6.68
N LYS A 89 -12.94 14.18 6.32
CA LYS A 89 -13.74 13.33 7.20
C LYS A 89 -13.17 11.92 7.21
N ASN A 90 -13.36 11.21 8.32
CA ASN A 90 -13.17 9.76 8.33
C ASN A 90 -14.28 9.08 7.53
N TYR A 91 -13.96 7.90 6.96
CA TYR A 91 -14.94 7.15 6.17
C TYR A 91 -16.17 6.74 6.99
N ASP A 92 -15.96 6.38 8.26
CA ASP A 92 -17.01 6.02 9.22
C ASP A 92 -17.74 7.21 9.85
N GLY A 93 -17.32 8.44 9.53
CA GLY A 93 -17.85 9.67 10.10
C GLY A 93 -17.55 9.89 11.59
N LYS A 94 -16.78 8.99 12.23
CA LYS A 94 -16.51 9.01 13.68
C LYS A 94 -15.13 9.59 13.98
N PHE A 95 -15.02 10.17 15.17
CA PHE A 95 -13.79 10.68 15.76
C PHE A 95 -13.49 9.90 17.03
N GLU A 96 -12.26 9.41 17.14
CA GLU A 96 -11.85 8.57 18.29
C GLU A 96 -10.84 9.29 19.22
N GLY A 97 -10.52 10.56 18.94
CA GLY A 97 -9.58 11.34 19.75
C GLY A 97 -8.13 10.86 19.60
N GLN A 98 -7.37 10.94 20.68
CA GLN A 98 -5.97 10.54 20.67
C GLN A 98 -5.82 9.03 20.53
N MET A 99 -4.98 8.62 19.58
CA MET A 99 -4.64 7.23 19.34
C MET A 99 -3.21 7.07 18.88
N LYS A 100 -2.64 5.86 19.03
CA LYS A 100 -1.32 5.55 18.48
C LYS A 100 -1.36 5.54 16.94
N ILE A 101 -0.25 5.93 16.31
CA ILE A 101 -0.04 5.84 14.85
C ILE A 101 -0.36 4.44 14.32
N ARG A 102 0.04 3.37 15.03
CA ARG A 102 -0.31 1.98 14.72
C ARG A 102 -1.81 1.79 14.54
N VAL A 103 -2.58 2.26 15.50
CA VAL A 103 -4.06 2.12 15.50
C VAL A 103 -4.67 2.96 14.39
N ALA A 104 -4.16 4.17 14.18
CA ALA A 104 -4.63 5.07 13.13
C ALA A 104 -4.48 4.45 11.73
N LEU A 105 -3.33 3.81 11.44
CA LEU A 105 -3.12 3.11 10.16
C LEU A 105 -3.99 1.86 10.07
N ALA A 106 -4.08 1.05 11.13
CA ALA A 106 -4.88 -0.17 11.15
C ALA A 106 -6.37 0.11 10.88
N LYS A 107 -6.92 1.13 11.52
CA LYS A 107 -8.30 1.61 11.31
C LYS A 107 -8.46 2.51 10.10
N SER A 108 -7.38 2.83 9.40
CA SER A 108 -7.38 3.68 8.20
C SER A 108 -7.94 5.10 8.41
N LYS A 109 -7.68 5.71 9.58
CA LYS A 109 -8.20 7.04 9.91
C LYS A 109 -7.63 8.11 9.00
N ASN A 110 -8.52 8.89 8.37
CA ASN A 110 -8.15 9.92 7.41
C ASN A 110 -7.54 11.14 8.10
N LEU A 111 -8.15 11.60 9.18
CA LEU A 111 -7.71 12.81 9.90
C LEU A 111 -6.32 12.62 10.50
N ALA A 112 -6.04 11.44 11.05
CA ALA A 112 -4.72 11.08 11.53
C ALA A 112 -3.69 11.11 10.38
N SER A 113 -4.03 10.55 9.21
CA SER A 113 -3.13 10.52 8.05
C SER A 113 -2.84 11.92 7.49
N VAL A 114 -3.83 12.82 7.51
CA VAL A 114 -3.65 14.22 7.12
C VAL A 114 -2.73 14.96 8.10
N ARG A 115 -2.85 14.72 9.40
CA ARG A 115 -1.93 15.28 10.41
C ARG A 115 -0.50 14.76 10.22
N VAL A 116 -0.35 13.49 9.91
CA VAL A 116 0.97 12.89 9.63
C VAL A 116 1.65 13.59 8.45
N ILE A 117 0.99 13.69 7.30
CA ILE A 117 1.60 14.35 6.12
C ILE A 117 1.83 15.85 6.35
N ARG A 118 0.92 16.52 7.07
CA ARG A 118 1.10 17.92 7.47
C ARG A 118 2.36 18.11 8.31
N LYS A 119 2.62 17.19 9.24
CA LYS A 119 3.80 17.24 10.13
C LYS A 119 5.10 17.01 9.38
N ILE A 120 5.16 16.04 8.48
CA ILE A 120 6.40 15.73 7.74
C ILE A 120 6.64 16.66 6.54
N GLY A 121 5.60 17.33 6.08
CA GLY A 121 5.61 18.18 4.90
C GLY A 121 5.27 17.44 3.60
N PRO A 122 4.27 17.93 2.82
CA PRO A 122 3.84 17.28 1.58
C PRO A 122 4.95 17.15 0.52
N ARG A 123 5.86 18.14 0.42
CA ARG A 123 7.00 18.08 -0.52
C ARG A 123 7.97 16.95 -0.15
N TYR A 124 8.31 16.83 1.13
CA TYR A 124 9.14 15.70 1.59
C TYR A 124 8.47 14.35 1.29
N ALA A 125 7.15 14.24 1.52
CA ALA A 125 6.42 13.03 1.20
C ALA A 125 6.45 12.73 -0.32
N GLN A 126 6.31 13.75 -1.18
CA GLN A 126 6.41 13.60 -2.63
C GLN A 126 7.81 13.11 -3.07
N ASP A 127 8.86 13.69 -2.51
CA ASP A 127 10.24 13.26 -2.81
C ASP A 127 10.48 11.82 -2.32
N PHE A 128 9.95 11.47 -1.16
CA PHE A 128 10.11 10.16 -0.56
C PHE A 128 9.46 9.04 -1.38
N ILE A 129 8.23 9.25 -1.89
CA ILE A 129 7.49 8.21 -2.61
C ILE A 129 8.13 7.84 -3.96
N GLN A 130 8.95 8.69 -4.53
CA GLN A 130 9.68 8.39 -5.77
C GLN A 130 10.63 7.20 -5.61
N ARG A 131 11.12 6.93 -4.40
CA ARG A 131 11.93 5.75 -4.10
C ARG A 131 11.19 4.44 -4.39
N PHE A 132 9.86 4.45 -4.34
CA PHE A 132 9.00 3.30 -4.64
C PHE A 132 8.60 3.21 -6.11
N GLY A 133 9.03 4.18 -6.95
CA GLY A 133 8.71 4.24 -8.37
C GLY A 133 7.45 5.04 -8.71
N PHE A 134 6.93 5.82 -7.77
CA PHE A 134 5.82 6.73 -8.07
C PHE A 134 6.32 8.02 -8.70
N GLU A 135 5.60 8.50 -9.70
CA GLU A 135 5.94 9.70 -10.46
C GLU A 135 5.46 10.95 -9.70
N ALA A 136 6.36 11.91 -9.46
CA ALA A 136 6.05 13.13 -8.69
C ALA A 136 4.88 13.92 -9.28
N GLU A 137 4.81 13.99 -10.61
CA GLU A 137 3.79 14.75 -11.35
C GLU A 137 2.37 14.19 -11.13
N LYS A 138 2.26 12.89 -10.87
CA LYS A 138 1.00 12.21 -10.57
C LYS A 138 0.59 12.31 -9.09
N HIS A 139 1.49 12.82 -8.26
CA HIS A 139 1.30 12.96 -6.82
C HIS A 139 1.66 14.37 -6.35
N PRO A 140 0.88 15.40 -6.72
CA PRO A 140 1.17 16.77 -6.31
C PRO A 140 1.32 16.90 -4.78
N PRO A 141 2.22 17.78 -4.29
CA PRO A 141 2.57 17.87 -2.88
C PRO A 141 1.50 18.59 -2.06
N TYR A 142 0.30 18.04 -2.05
CA TYR A 142 -0.84 18.50 -1.26
C TYR A 142 -1.13 17.53 -0.11
N LEU A 143 -1.82 18.01 0.90
CA LEU A 143 -2.23 17.19 2.05
C LEU A 143 -3.14 16.01 1.65
N THR A 144 -3.89 16.14 0.55
CA THR A 144 -4.74 15.08 -0.01
C THR A 144 -3.96 13.86 -0.48
N MET A 145 -2.63 13.99 -0.72
CA MET A 145 -1.77 12.85 -1.05
C MET A 145 -1.81 11.78 0.05
N ALA A 146 -1.97 12.16 1.32
CA ALA A 146 -2.12 11.22 2.43
C ALA A 146 -3.36 10.31 2.30
N LEU A 147 -4.33 10.72 1.50
CA LEU A 147 -5.56 9.98 1.24
C LEU A 147 -5.56 9.26 -0.11
N GLY A 148 -4.42 9.31 -0.81
CA GLY A 148 -4.26 8.67 -2.12
C GLY A 148 -5.00 9.39 -3.24
N ALA A 149 -4.98 10.72 -3.26
CA ALA A 149 -5.59 11.51 -4.33
C ALA A 149 -4.80 11.51 -5.66
N GLY A 150 -3.55 11.03 -5.66
CA GLY A 150 -2.76 10.83 -6.87
C GLY A 150 -3.23 9.66 -7.72
N SER A 151 -2.55 9.42 -8.85
CA SER A 151 -2.87 8.35 -9.79
C SER A 151 -1.77 7.31 -9.87
N VAL A 152 -2.14 6.04 -9.86
CA VAL A 152 -1.24 4.88 -9.92
C VAL A 152 -1.83 3.78 -10.80
N THR A 153 -0.97 2.88 -11.27
CA THR A 153 -1.40 1.60 -11.81
C THR A 153 -1.36 0.51 -10.73
N PRO A 154 -2.15 -0.58 -10.86
CA PRO A 154 -2.01 -1.76 -9.99
C PRO A 154 -0.59 -2.32 -9.98
N LEU A 155 0.14 -2.22 -11.10
CA LEU A 155 1.53 -2.61 -11.22
C LEU A 155 2.44 -1.79 -10.31
N GLN A 156 2.30 -0.47 -10.29
CA GLN A 156 3.06 0.43 -9.43
C GLN A 156 2.78 0.16 -7.94
N ILE A 157 1.52 -0.02 -7.56
CA ILE A 157 1.16 -0.38 -6.18
C ILE A 157 1.82 -1.70 -5.77
N ALA A 158 1.76 -2.74 -6.62
CA ALA A 158 2.38 -4.01 -6.31
C ALA A 158 3.91 -3.89 -6.15
N THR A 159 4.57 -3.14 -7.03
CA THR A 159 6.02 -2.87 -6.95
C THR A 159 6.36 -2.14 -5.65
N GLY A 160 5.59 -1.10 -5.29
CA GLY A 160 5.78 -0.36 -4.05
C GLY A 160 5.58 -1.21 -2.79
N TYR A 161 4.55 -2.06 -2.75
CA TYR A 161 4.34 -3.00 -1.62
C TYR A 161 5.40 -4.10 -1.58
N GLY A 162 5.98 -4.47 -2.72
CA GLY A 162 7.13 -5.35 -2.81
C GLY A 162 8.32 -4.85 -1.99
N VAL A 163 8.52 -3.54 -1.91
CA VAL A 163 9.58 -2.93 -1.09
C VAL A 163 9.38 -3.23 0.41
N PHE A 164 8.15 -3.17 0.90
CA PHE A 164 7.86 -3.57 2.29
C PHE A 164 8.03 -5.08 2.47
N ALA A 165 7.59 -5.85 1.47
CA ALA A 165 7.61 -7.30 1.49
C ALA A 165 9.03 -7.89 1.53
N ASN A 166 10.00 -7.30 0.88
CA ASN A 166 11.35 -7.82 0.74
C ASN A 166 12.42 -7.16 1.63
N GLY A 167 11.98 -6.31 2.57
CA GLY A 167 12.88 -5.65 3.53
C GLY A 167 13.56 -4.38 3.00
N GLY A 168 12.99 -3.71 2.00
CA GLY A 168 13.36 -2.37 1.60
C GLY A 168 13.99 -2.21 0.21
N TYR A 169 13.86 -3.19 -0.68
CA TYR A 169 14.45 -3.14 -2.01
C TYR A 169 13.39 -2.94 -3.09
N ARG A 170 13.61 -1.98 -3.99
CA ARG A 170 12.77 -1.81 -5.18
C ARG A 170 13.29 -2.69 -6.30
N VAL A 171 12.55 -3.76 -6.59
CA VAL A 171 12.85 -4.70 -7.67
C VAL A 171 11.87 -4.49 -8.80
N GLU A 172 12.38 -4.24 -10.01
CA GLU A 172 11.54 -3.99 -11.18
C GLU A 172 10.81 -5.27 -11.63
N PRO A 173 9.53 -5.16 -11.97
CA PRO A 173 8.75 -6.32 -12.41
C PRO A 173 9.10 -6.73 -13.83
N TYR A 174 9.18 -8.04 -14.09
CA TYR A 174 9.30 -8.60 -15.43
C TYR A 174 8.34 -9.78 -15.65
N LEU A 175 7.89 -9.96 -16.88
CA LEU A 175 6.95 -11.01 -17.27
C LEU A 175 7.61 -12.11 -18.12
N ILE A 176 8.48 -11.72 -19.03
CA ILE A 176 9.16 -12.63 -19.95
C ILE A 176 10.54 -12.93 -19.40
N SER A 177 10.80 -14.20 -19.05
CA SER A 177 12.10 -14.63 -18.56
C SER A 177 13.04 -14.99 -19.68
N LYS A 178 12.52 -15.59 -20.77
CA LYS A 178 13.33 -16.05 -21.90
C LYS A 178 12.49 -16.14 -23.18
N VAL A 179 13.11 -15.82 -24.31
CA VAL A 179 12.55 -16.03 -25.64
C VAL A 179 13.55 -16.86 -26.43
N ILE A 180 13.07 -17.94 -27.05
CA ILE A 180 13.87 -18.80 -27.92
C ILE A 180 13.21 -18.88 -29.31
N ASP A 181 14.02 -19.04 -30.35
CA ASP A 181 13.52 -19.30 -31.70
C ASP A 181 13.12 -20.78 -31.91
N ALA A 182 12.58 -21.10 -33.08
CA ALA A 182 12.18 -22.47 -33.43
C ALA A 182 13.38 -23.45 -33.52
N LYS A 183 14.61 -22.96 -33.58
CA LYS A 183 15.84 -23.75 -33.62
C LYS A 183 16.48 -23.94 -32.24
N GLY A 184 15.87 -23.35 -31.18
CA GLY A 184 16.38 -23.42 -29.81
C GLY A 184 17.40 -22.33 -29.46
N ASN A 185 17.69 -21.39 -30.38
CA ASN A 185 18.58 -20.28 -30.07
C ASN A 185 17.90 -19.28 -29.12
N VAL A 186 18.64 -18.79 -28.14
CA VAL A 186 18.16 -17.75 -27.20
C VAL A 186 18.16 -16.40 -27.90
N LEU A 187 16.98 -15.82 -28.09
CA LEU A 187 16.81 -14.48 -28.65
C LEU A 187 16.83 -13.40 -27.56
N PHE A 188 16.34 -13.74 -26.36
CA PHE A 188 16.31 -12.86 -25.21
C PHE A 188 16.33 -13.70 -23.93
N GLU A 189 17.05 -13.23 -22.93
CA GLU A 189 17.01 -13.75 -21.57
C GLU A 189 17.04 -12.58 -20.60
N ALA A 190 16.05 -12.55 -19.71
CA ALA A 190 15.96 -11.50 -18.68
C ALA A 190 17.11 -11.66 -17.68
N THR A 191 17.65 -10.55 -17.22
CA THR A 191 18.57 -10.51 -16.07
C THR A 191 17.82 -9.92 -14.88
N PRO A 192 17.14 -10.77 -14.07
CA PRO A 192 16.33 -10.28 -12.97
C PRO A 192 17.20 -9.59 -11.92
N GLN A 193 16.70 -8.46 -11.45
CA GLN A 193 17.22 -7.84 -10.23
C GLN A 193 16.92 -8.76 -9.04
N LYS A 194 17.71 -8.61 -7.97
CA LYS A 194 17.50 -9.39 -6.74
C LYS A 194 17.45 -8.47 -5.54
N ALA A 195 16.46 -8.65 -4.68
CA ALA A 195 16.44 -8.03 -3.37
C ALA A 195 17.72 -8.41 -2.61
N GLY A 196 18.32 -7.46 -1.92
CA GLY A 196 19.64 -7.61 -1.29
C GLY A 196 20.75 -6.84 -2.00
N ASP A 197 20.58 -6.47 -3.28
CA ASP A 197 21.51 -5.58 -3.97
C ASP A 197 21.41 -4.16 -3.36
N PRO A 198 22.51 -3.59 -2.81
CA PRO A 198 22.49 -2.26 -2.21
C PRO A 198 22.01 -1.16 -3.15
N ASN A 199 22.21 -1.30 -4.47
CA ASN A 199 21.78 -0.31 -5.47
C ASN A 199 20.26 -0.25 -5.64
N LEU A 200 19.54 -1.27 -5.18
CA LEU A 200 18.08 -1.34 -5.23
C LEU A 200 17.41 -0.91 -3.93
N ARG A 201 18.20 -0.47 -2.94
CA ARG A 201 17.64 -0.08 -1.63
C ARG A 201 16.84 1.20 -1.73
N ALA A 202 15.54 1.07 -1.59
CA ALA A 202 14.57 2.17 -1.58
C ALA A 202 14.22 2.61 -0.15
N LEU A 203 14.32 1.70 0.83
CA LEU A 203 13.90 1.93 2.20
C LEU A 203 14.92 1.32 3.17
N ASP A 204 15.22 2.03 4.26
CA ASP A 204 16.05 1.49 5.36
C ASP A 204 15.41 0.19 5.90
N ALA A 205 16.25 -0.81 6.19
CA ALA A 205 15.78 -2.12 6.67
C ALA A 205 14.96 -2.02 7.96
N ARG A 206 15.30 -1.08 8.84
CA ARG A 206 14.56 -0.82 10.10
C ARG A 206 13.19 -0.24 9.82
N THR A 207 13.10 0.72 8.90
CA THR A 207 11.82 1.31 8.46
C THR A 207 10.95 0.24 7.79
N ALA A 208 11.52 -0.60 6.92
CA ALA A 208 10.80 -1.69 6.27
C ALA A 208 10.24 -2.68 7.30
N PHE A 209 11.02 -3.05 8.33
CA PHE A 209 10.59 -3.94 9.41
C PHE A 209 9.44 -3.33 10.24
N VAL A 210 9.58 -2.06 10.64
CA VAL A 210 8.54 -1.38 11.42
C VAL A 210 7.27 -1.21 10.59
N MET A 211 7.38 -0.86 9.30
CA MET A 211 6.23 -0.79 8.39
C MET A 211 5.54 -2.15 8.20
N ASP A 212 6.31 -3.22 8.07
CA ASP A 212 5.76 -4.58 8.01
C ASP A 212 4.90 -4.89 9.25
N SER A 213 5.41 -4.57 10.44
CA SER A 213 4.68 -4.72 11.70
C SER A 213 3.39 -3.87 11.74
N LEU A 214 3.41 -2.66 11.17
CA LEU A 214 2.22 -1.81 11.06
C LEU A 214 1.19 -2.39 10.07
N LEU A 215 1.64 -2.95 8.95
CA LEU A 215 0.78 -3.54 7.94
C LEU A 215 0.23 -4.92 8.37
N GLN A 216 0.95 -5.67 9.21
CA GLN A 216 0.42 -6.84 9.89
C GLN A 216 -0.69 -6.48 10.88
N GLU A 217 -0.60 -5.33 11.56
CA GLU A 217 -1.69 -4.88 12.45
C GLU A 217 -2.98 -4.60 11.69
N VAL A 218 -2.90 -4.10 10.44
CA VAL A 218 -4.08 -3.92 9.56
C VAL A 218 -4.82 -5.24 9.33
N THR A 219 -4.08 -6.35 9.16
CA THR A 219 -4.65 -7.69 8.97
C THR A 219 -5.01 -8.39 10.27
N LYS A 220 -4.51 -7.90 11.41
CA LYS A 220 -4.78 -8.45 12.74
C LYS A 220 -6.03 -7.83 13.38
N THR A 221 -6.08 -6.51 13.46
CA THR A 221 -7.13 -5.77 14.19
C THR A 221 -7.81 -4.71 13.34
N GLY A 222 -7.27 -4.43 12.15
CA GLY A 222 -7.71 -3.32 11.31
C GLY A 222 -8.73 -3.72 10.24
N THR A 223 -8.78 -2.90 9.18
CA THR A 223 -9.75 -2.99 8.08
C THR A 223 -9.64 -4.29 7.27
N ALA A 224 -8.58 -5.07 7.44
CA ALA A 224 -8.35 -6.34 6.75
C ALA A 224 -8.27 -7.54 7.71
N ALA A 225 -8.86 -7.47 8.89
CA ALA A 225 -8.78 -8.54 9.90
C ALA A 225 -9.31 -9.90 9.41
N SER A 226 -10.27 -9.89 8.48
CA SER A 226 -10.80 -11.12 7.85
C SER A 226 -9.73 -11.89 7.06
N ALA A 227 -8.66 -11.24 6.56
CA ALA A 227 -7.58 -11.95 5.85
C ALA A 227 -6.84 -12.92 6.78
N ARG A 228 -6.49 -12.46 7.98
CA ARG A 228 -5.76 -13.28 8.96
C ARG A 228 -6.59 -14.50 9.40
N SER A 229 -7.85 -14.29 9.71
CA SER A 229 -8.75 -15.38 10.11
C SER A 229 -9.04 -16.37 8.97
N ALA A 230 -9.25 -15.87 7.74
CA ALA A 230 -9.59 -16.71 6.61
C ALA A 230 -8.40 -17.54 6.09
N LEU A 231 -7.17 -17.03 6.21
CA LEU A 231 -5.96 -17.73 5.80
C LEU A 231 -5.32 -18.55 6.93
N GLY A 232 -5.70 -18.30 8.19
CA GLY A 232 -5.11 -18.94 9.36
C GLY A 232 -3.62 -18.61 9.53
N ARG A 233 -3.18 -17.40 9.09
CA ARG A 233 -1.77 -16.99 9.05
C ARG A 233 -1.55 -15.66 9.74
N SER A 234 -0.39 -15.52 10.38
CA SER A 234 0.02 -14.30 11.09
C SER A 234 1.03 -13.44 10.31
N ASP A 235 1.66 -13.98 9.29
CA ASP A 235 2.76 -13.40 8.52
C ASP A 235 2.31 -12.70 7.22
N ILE A 236 1.03 -12.37 7.14
CA ILE A 236 0.46 -11.58 6.05
C ILE A 236 0.28 -10.12 6.46
N ALA A 237 0.55 -9.23 5.54
CA ALA A 237 0.46 -7.79 5.74
C ALA A 237 -0.25 -7.13 4.55
N GLY A 238 -0.87 -5.99 4.76
CA GLY A 238 -1.53 -5.29 3.65
C GLY A 238 -2.38 -4.12 4.08
N LYS A 239 -3.01 -3.48 3.10
CA LYS A 239 -3.85 -2.30 3.31
C LYS A 239 -5.02 -2.27 2.32
N THR A 240 -6.20 -1.99 2.84
CA THR A 240 -7.39 -1.66 2.05
C THR A 240 -7.30 -0.25 1.48
N GLY A 241 -7.82 -0.06 0.29
CA GLY A 241 -8.04 1.25 -0.32
C GLY A 241 -9.50 1.38 -0.77
N THR A 242 -10.08 2.52 -0.51
CA THR A 242 -11.39 2.92 -1.02
C THR A 242 -11.30 4.39 -1.36
N THR A 243 -11.76 4.76 -2.54
CA THR A 243 -11.85 6.17 -2.93
C THR A 243 -13.21 6.74 -2.55
N ASN A 244 -13.34 8.08 -2.63
CA ASN A 244 -14.61 8.75 -2.40
C ASN A 244 -15.69 8.14 -3.31
N ASP A 245 -16.92 8.08 -2.80
CA ASP A 245 -18.09 7.54 -3.49
C ASP A 245 -17.91 6.08 -3.96
N SER A 246 -16.98 5.33 -3.35
CA SER A 246 -16.69 3.93 -3.70
C SER A 246 -16.42 3.73 -5.20
N MET A 247 -15.69 4.63 -5.84
CA MET A 247 -15.35 4.51 -7.28
C MET A 247 -14.29 3.45 -7.55
N ASP A 248 -13.36 3.26 -6.59
CA ASP A 248 -12.29 2.27 -6.65
C ASP A 248 -12.19 1.52 -5.33
N ALA A 249 -12.12 0.22 -5.40
CA ALA A 249 -11.88 -0.67 -4.29
C ALA A 249 -10.54 -1.41 -4.48
N TRP A 250 -9.64 -1.28 -3.50
CA TRP A 250 -8.30 -1.82 -3.52
C TRP A 250 -8.01 -2.71 -2.33
N PHE A 251 -7.25 -3.75 -2.55
CA PHE A 251 -6.47 -4.38 -1.52
C PHE A 251 -5.06 -4.68 -2.05
N ALA A 252 -4.05 -4.14 -1.39
CA ALA A 252 -2.66 -4.44 -1.65
C ALA A 252 -2.07 -5.14 -0.42
N GLY A 253 -1.54 -6.33 -0.59
CA GLY A 253 -1.02 -7.11 0.52
C GLY A 253 0.02 -8.14 0.07
N TYR A 254 0.72 -8.70 1.05
CA TYR A 254 1.84 -9.57 0.79
C TYR A 254 2.09 -10.59 1.91
N HIS A 255 2.82 -11.61 1.56
CA HIS A 255 3.69 -12.45 2.36
C HIS A 255 5.16 -12.12 1.99
N SER A 256 6.16 -12.55 2.74
CA SER A 256 7.58 -12.27 2.45
C SER A 256 7.97 -12.56 0.99
N ASP A 257 7.43 -13.61 0.39
CA ASP A 257 7.84 -14.09 -0.94
C ASP A 257 6.92 -13.63 -2.07
N VAL A 258 5.75 -13.09 -1.74
CA VAL A 258 4.74 -12.76 -2.74
C VAL A 258 3.97 -11.50 -2.38
N VAL A 259 3.88 -10.57 -3.31
CA VAL A 259 2.97 -9.43 -3.25
C VAL A 259 1.83 -9.65 -4.23
N ALA A 260 0.61 -9.33 -3.81
CA ALA A 260 -0.56 -9.36 -4.66
C ALA A 260 -1.43 -8.11 -4.46
N VAL A 261 -1.99 -7.63 -5.54
CA VAL A 261 -2.92 -6.49 -5.54
C VAL A 261 -4.19 -6.90 -6.24
N ALA A 262 -5.31 -6.63 -5.60
CA ALA A 262 -6.65 -6.71 -6.19
C ALA A 262 -7.24 -5.31 -6.28
N TRP A 263 -7.79 -4.99 -7.44
CA TRP A 263 -8.51 -3.74 -7.70
C TRP A 263 -9.82 -4.02 -8.40
N MET A 264 -10.86 -3.29 -8.01
CA MET A 264 -12.15 -3.29 -8.66
C MET A 264 -12.59 -1.85 -8.93
N GLY A 265 -13.04 -1.59 -10.15
CA GLY A 265 -13.51 -0.29 -10.59
C GLY A 265 -14.02 -0.32 -12.03
N PHE A 266 -14.62 0.77 -12.46
CA PHE A 266 -15.05 0.96 -13.85
C PHE A 266 -14.01 1.73 -14.65
N ASP A 267 -13.86 1.46 -15.95
CA ASP A 267 -12.94 2.20 -16.82
C ASP A 267 -13.24 3.71 -16.83
N LYS A 268 -14.53 4.06 -16.93
CA LYS A 268 -14.99 5.40 -16.64
C LYS A 268 -15.39 5.47 -15.16
N PRO A 269 -14.78 6.34 -14.35
CA PRO A 269 -15.08 6.42 -12.92
C PRO A 269 -16.58 6.50 -12.64
N LYS A 270 -17.07 5.53 -11.88
CA LYS A 270 -18.46 5.41 -11.45
C LYS A 270 -18.50 4.67 -10.14
N SER A 271 -19.44 5.01 -9.25
CA SER A 271 -19.62 4.31 -7.99
C SER A 271 -19.86 2.81 -8.19
N LEU A 272 -19.17 2.00 -7.40
CA LEU A 272 -19.38 0.55 -7.32
C LEU A 272 -20.66 0.18 -6.57
N GLY A 273 -21.23 1.12 -5.82
CA GLY A 273 -22.40 0.97 -4.99
C GLY A 273 -22.18 1.48 -3.55
N ASP A 274 -23.28 1.59 -2.81
CA ASP A 274 -23.24 2.03 -1.44
C ASP A 274 -22.46 1.04 -0.56
N ARG A 275 -21.49 1.55 0.20
CA ARG A 275 -20.62 0.80 1.10
C ARG A 275 -19.71 -0.24 0.43
N GLU A 276 -19.57 -0.21 -0.89
CA GLU A 276 -18.63 -1.06 -1.61
C GLU A 276 -17.20 -0.56 -1.37
N THR A 277 -16.45 -1.34 -0.62
CA THR A 277 -15.12 -0.95 -0.12
C THR A 277 -14.03 -1.91 -0.55
N GLY A 278 -12.78 -1.51 -0.42
CA GLY A 278 -11.64 -2.41 -0.61
C GLY A 278 -11.70 -3.63 0.31
N GLY A 279 -12.21 -3.47 1.54
CA GLY A 279 -12.42 -4.58 2.48
C GLY A 279 -13.57 -5.52 2.09
N GLY A 280 -14.62 -5.00 1.43
CA GLY A 280 -15.77 -5.78 0.99
C GLY A 280 -15.58 -6.46 -0.37
N LEU A 281 -14.92 -5.79 -1.32
CA LEU A 281 -14.78 -6.27 -2.70
C LEU A 281 -13.37 -6.84 -2.99
N ALA A 282 -12.33 -6.03 -2.83
CA ALA A 282 -10.99 -6.42 -3.27
C ALA A 282 -10.31 -7.42 -2.31
N LEU A 283 -10.52 -7.27 -0.99
CA LEU A 283 -9.93 -8.16 0.00
C LEU A 283 -10.38 -9.63 -0.11
N PRO A 284 -11.67 -9.97 -0.30
CA PRO A 284 -12.10 -11.36 -0.49
C PRO A 284 -11.44 -12.02 -1.70
N MET A 285 -11.24 -11.28 -2.78
CA MET A 285 -10.56 -11.75 -3.97
C MET A 285 -9.08 -12.04 -3.68
N TRP A 286 -8.41 -11.12 -3.01
CA TRP A 286 -7.02 -11.30 -2.57
C TRP A 286 -6.86 -12.51 -1.64
N ILE A 287 -7.78 -12.70 -0.69
CA ILE A 287 -7.79 -13.86 0.23
C ILE A 287 -7.89 -15.16 -0.57
N ARG A 288 -8.83 -15.24 -1.51
CA ARG A 288 -9.02 -16.44 -2.35
C ARG A 288 -7.74 -16.77 -3.12
N TYR A 289 -7.12 -15.75 -3.69
CA TYR A 289 -5.87 -15.90 -4.42
C TYR A 289 -4.73 -16.37 -3.50
N MET A 290 -4.52 -15.70 -2.36
CA MET A 290 -3.43 -16.01 -1.44
C MET A 290 -3.60 -17.38 -0.78
N LYS A 291 -4.82 -17.86 -0.59
CA LYS A 291 -5.08 -19.21 -0.10
C LYS A 291 -4.44 -20.29 -1.01
N THR A 292 -4.50 -20.07 -2.33
CA THR A 292 -3.84 -20.95 -3.29
C THR A 292 -2.33 -20.69 -3.35
N ALA A 293 -1.94 -19.42 -3.39
CA ALA A 293 -0.54 -19.02 -3.55
C ALA A 293 0.36 -19.40 -2.37
N LEU A 294 -0.21 -19.49 -1.17
CA LEU A 294 0.51 -19.85 0.06
C LEU A 294 0.23 -21.29 0.52
N ASN A 295 -0.45 -22.10 -0.31
CA ASN A 295 -0.66 -23.51 0.02
C ASN A 295 0.68 -24.24 0.12
N GLY A 296 0.93 -24.89 1.27
CA GLY A 296 2.20 -25.56 1.55
C GLY A 296 3.39 -24.64 1.86
N VAL A 297 3.19 -23.31 1.90
CA VAL A 297 4.23 -22.36 2.28
C VAL A 297 4.22 -22.19 3.80
N PRO A 298 5.33 -22.47 4.52
CA PRO A 298 5.42 -22.28 5.96
C PRO A 298 5.23 -20.83 6.35
N GLU A 299 4.74 -20.56 7.57
CA GLU A 299 4.77 -19.21 8.13
C GLU A 299 6.22 -18.76 8.33
N SER A 300 6.47 -17.49 8.02
CA SER A 300 7.79 -16.88 8.14
C SER A 300 7.79 -15.75 9.17
N THR A 301 8.90 -15.61 9.89
CA THR A 301 9.15 -14.47 10.76
C THR A 301 10.36 -13.71 10.26
N ARG A 302 10.30 -12.39 10.29
CA ARG A 302 11.44 -11.56 9.92
C ARG A 302 12.37 -11.36 11.11
N PRO A 303 13.68 -11.47 10.92
CA PRO A 303 14.63 -11.10 11.96
C PRO A 303 14.54 -9.60 12.24
N VAL A 304 14.64 -9.24 13.52
CA VAL A 304 14.66 -7.84 13.94
C VAL A 304 15.97 -7.20 13.52
N PRO A 305 15.96 -6.12 12.71
CA PRO A 305 17.18 -5.44 12.30
C PRO A 305 17.88 -4.77 13.50
N ALA A 306 19.20 -4.68 13.43
CA ALA A 306 19.98 -3.92 14.41
C ALA A 306 19.48 -2.47 14.48
N GLY A 307 19.33 -1.93 15.69
CA GLY A 307 18.83 -0.57 15.94
C GLY A 307 17.30 -0.45 15.94
N VAL A 308 16.56 -1.56 15.86
CA VAL A 308 15.14 -1.62 16.19
C VAL A 308 14.97 -2.23 17.58
N VAL A 309 14.18 -1.61 18.42
CA VAL A 309 13.90 -2.08 19.79
C VAL A 309 12.40 -2.05 20.06
N GLN A 310 11.96 -2.81 21.07
CA GLN A 310 10.60 -2.70 21.60
C GLN A 310 10.54 -1.64 22.70
N GLN A 311 9.58 -0.74 22.60
CA GLN A 311 9.28 0.26 23.62
C GLN A 311 7.77 0.39 23.74
N ASP A 312 7.21 0.28 24.97
CA ASP A 312 5.77 0.38 25.27
C ASP A 312 4.90 -0.56 24.39
N GLY A 313 5.43 -1.75 24.12
CA GLY A 313 4.76 -2.77 23.31
C GLY A 313 4.79 -2.53 21.80
N ASP A 314 5.52 -1.53 21.34
CA ASP A 314 5.69 -1.19 19.92
C ASP A 314 7.15 -1.26 19.48
N TRP A 315 7.37 -1.50 18.18
CA TRP A 315 8.68 -1.39 17.56
C TRP A 315 9.06 0.07 17.34
N THR A 316 10.27 0.47 17.70
CA THR A 316 10.80 1.82 17.52
C THR A 316 12.20 1.80 16.95
N ILE A 317 12.60 2.92 16.33
CA ILE A 317 13.93 3.17 15.80
C ILE A 317 14.52 4.37 16.57
N PRO A 318 15.20 4.14 17.70
CA PRO A 318 15.68 5.24 18.57
C PRO A 318 16.53 6.28 17.84
N ALA A 319 17.29 5.86 16.82
CA ALA A 319 18.12 6.76 16.03
C ALA A 319 17.33 7.83 15.27
N PHE A 320 16.03 7.63 15.04
CA PHE A 320 15.17 8.58 14.33
C PHE A 320 14.38 9.50 15.27
N VAL A 321 14.27 9.14 16.56
CA VAL A 321 13.45 9.87 17.54
C VAL A 321 13.93 11.30 17.85
N PRO A 322 15.24 11.66 17.81
CA PRO A 322 15.70 13.01 18.12
C PRO A 322 15.11 14.12 17.25
N PHE A 323 14.61 13.79 16.06
CA PHE A 323 14.08 14.78 15.12
C PHE A 323 12.77 15.45 15.58
N PHE A 324 12.01 14.85 16.52
CA PHE A 324 10.69 15.37 16.92
C PHE A 324 10.48 15.50 18.44
N GLY A 325 11.47 15.16 19.26
CA GLY A 325 11.33 15.14 20.71
C GLY A 325 10.44 13.96 21.21
N ARG A 326 10.59 13.63 22.47
CA ARG A 326 9.73 12.63 23.13
C ARG A 326 8.36 13.24 23.34
N THR A 327 7.32 12.62 22.80
CA THR A 327 5.89 12.83 23.17
C THR A 327 5.21 14.13 22.74
N SER A 328 5.28 14.57 21.51
CA SER A 328 4.23 15.50 21.03
C SER A 328 3.13 14.71 20.32
N THR A 329 1.90 14.85 20.83
CA THR A 329 0.72 14.46 20.07
C THR A 329 0.69 15.26 18.76
N LEU A 330 0.43 14.58 17.64
CA LEU A 330 0.20 15.26 16.38
C LEU A 330 -1.22 15.82 16.36
N ASP A 331 -1.32 17.13 16.46
CA ASP A 331 -2.59 17.89 16.42
C ASP A 331 -2.86 18.50 15.05
#